data_1109917a8122c088924ba56c30062814
#
_entry.id   1109917a8122c088924ba56c30062814
#
_cell.length_a   1.000
_cell.length_b   1.000
_cell.length_c   1.000
_cell.angle_alpha   90.00
_cell.angle_beta   90.00
_cell.angle_gamma   90.00
#
_symmetry.space_group_name_H-M   'P 1'
#
loop_
_entity.id
_entity.type
_entity.pdbx_description
1 polymer ?
#
loop_
_entity_poly.entity_id
_entity_poly.type
_entity_poly.pdbx_seq_one_letter_code
_entity_poly.pdbx_strand_id
1 'polypeptide(L)'
;MFRFVIGARRNVRLLFITAFAATLGTVAANASDHKIALVPGGPHPYFAAWEQAAADAKKDFGIATVDYKVPAEWKLNQQTELLASLAAQGYSGFGFFPGDGAGINATLAELKGGGISTAALGGCSVDPTAAAFCFATDPFNTSYIGAKKAIEAMGGKGNLVHLTGMLIDTNTTLREQGVQKAVDETKGAVKLLQTLADTDEQEAGDQKINALLAAKKDQIDGMVATAYITSVVTSKSLRATGDKRIKFIAFNDDPIILDAIKDGFVTGTIVQNAYGQGYIGAYAVDLLAGGACTTKADAPWIVTPQTKHFIDSVIILVGPANIATYGADLKALTHKIQTAFKDTYLTCK
;
A
#
# COMPACT_ATOMS: atom_id res chain seq x y z
N MET A 1 58.16 -31.00 -77.44
CA MET A 1 57.98 -32.43 -77.29
C MET A 1 56.91 -32.67 -76.23
N PHE A 2 55.76 -33.11 -76.67
CA PHE A 2 54.75 -33.96 -75.99
C PHE A 2 54.46 -33.80 -74.50
N ARG A 3 53.24 -33.44 -74.11
CA ARG A 3 51.99 -34.21 -73.79
C ARG A 3 51.77 -34.21 -72.25
N PHE A 4 50.63 -34.26 -71.69
CA PHE A 4 49.23 -34.67 -71.94
C PHE A 4 48.28 -34.00 -70.97
N VAL A 5 47.05 -33.71 -71.38
CA VAL A 5 45.89 -33.26 -70.63
C VAL A 5 45.26 -34.45 -69.91
N ILE A 6 44.91 -34.37 -68.65
CA ILE A 6 43.82 -35.16 -68.02
C ILE A 6 43.00 -34.29 -67.14
N GLY A 7 41.71 -34.16 -67.49
CA GLY A 7 40.73 -33.39 -66.76
C GLY A 7 40.24 -34.12 -65.50
N ALA A 8 40.03 -33.40 -64.47
CA ALA A 8 39.29 -33.84 -63.25
C ALA A 8 37.97 -33.14 -63.18
N ARG A 9 36.93 -33.92 -63.27
CA ARG A 9 35.53 -33.50 -63.11
C ARG A 9 35.30 -33.09 -61.64
N ARG A 10 34.94 -31.84 -61.40
CA ARG A 10 34.48 -31.35 -60.09
C ARG A 10 32.98 -31.62 -59.95
N ASN A 11 32.63 -32.55 -59.06
CA ASN A 11 31.24 -32.74 -58.59
C ASN A 11 30.88 -31.59 -57.67
N VAL A 12 29.99 -30.73 -58.11
CA VAL A 12 29.35 -29.71 -57.26
C VAL A 12 28.23 -30.40 -56.53
N ARG A 13 28.41 -30.64 -55.23
CA ARG A 13 27.31 -31.00 -54.33
C ARG A 13 26.61 -29.71 -53.91
N LEU A 14 25.39 -29.47 -54.38
CA LEU A 14 24.49 -28.48 -53.82
C LEU A 14 24.07 -28.92 -52.42
N LEU A 15 24.52 -28.19 -51.40
CA LEU A 15 23.95 -28.26 -50.05
C LEU A 15 22.69 -27.37 -50.06
N PHE A 16 21.53 -27.98 -49.97
CA PHE A 16 20.27 -27.30 -49.59
C PHE A 16 20.33 -27.01 -48.11
N ILE A 17 20.59 -25.73 -47.74
CA ILE A 17 20.38 -25.23 -46.37
C ILE A 17 18.90 -24.91 -46.24
N THR A 18 18.13 -25.80 -45.64
CA THR A 18 16.78 -25.54 -45.17
C THR A 18 16.88 -24.60 -43.97
N ALA A 19 16.63 -23.30 -44.20
CA ALA A 19 16.45 -22.33 -43.13
C ALA A 19 15.14 -22.66 -42.39
N PHE A 20 15.25 -23.22 -41.20
CA PHE A 20 14.13 -23.39 -40.26
C PHE A 20 13.87 -22.02 -39.64
N ALA A 21 12.90 -21.29 -40.20
CA ALA A 21 12.42 -20.05 -39.58
C ALA A 21 11.65 -20.42 -38.31
N ALA A 22 12.33 -20.34 -37.16
CA ALA A 22 11.66 -20.38 -35.86
C ALA A 22 10.80 -19.11 -35.75
N THR A 23 9.51 -19.22 -36.02
CA THR A 23 8.55 -18.20 -35.64
C THR A 23 8.48 -18.18 -34.11
N LEU A 24 9.21 -17.24 -33.52
CA LEU A 24 8.97 -16.78 -32.15
C LEU A 24 7.55 -16.19 -32.13
N GLY A 25 6.57 -17.00 -31.81
CA GLY A 25 5.24 -16.53 -31.47
C GLY A 25 5.36 -15.64 -30.24
N THR A 26 5.40 -14.34 -30.43
CA THR A 26 5.11 -13.40 -29.37
C THR A 26 3.67 -13.71 -28.95
N VAL A 27 3.51 -14.34 -27.78
CA VAL A 27 2.21 -14.37 -27.10
C VAL A 27 1.90 -12.90 -26.81
N ALA A 28 1.11 -12.29 -27.67
CA ALA A 28 0.52 -11.00 -27.37
C ALA A 28 -0.33 -11.24 -26.13
N ALA A 29 0.10 -10.67 -25.00
CA ALA A 29 -0.78 -10.56 -23.85
C ALA A 29 -2.04 -9.87 -24.37
N ASN A 30 -3.19 -10.54 -24.31
CA ASN A 30 -4.45 -9.93 -24.69
C ASN A 30 -4.63 -8.70 -23.83
N ALA A 31 -4.57 -7.53 -24.44
CA ALA A 31 -4.86 -6.28 -23.75
C ALA A 31 -6.30 -6.35 -23.24
N SER A 32 -6.49 -5.99 -21.99
CA SER A 32 -7.80 -5.97 -21.37
C SER A 32 -8.55 -4.72 -21.80
N ASP A 33 -9.80 -4.86 -22.21
CA ASP A 33 -10.68 -3.73 -22.60
C ASP A 33 -11.27 -2.99 -21.38
N HIS A 34 -10.95 -3.43 -20.17
CA HIS A 34 -11.52 -2.89 -18.95
C HIS A 34 -11.07 -1.46 -18.66
N LYS A 35 -11.97 -0.71 -18.03
CA LYS A 35 -11.67 0.56 -17.39
C LYS A 35 -11.67 0.37 -15.88
N ILE A 36 -10.54 0.58 -15.26
CA ILE A 36 -10.34 0.45 -13.82
C ILE A 36 -10.07 1.83 -13.22
N ALA A 37 -10.62 2.12 -12.05
CA ALA A 37 -10.25 3.31 -11.30
C ALA A 37 -9.75 2.96 -9.90
N LEU A 38 -8.72 3.70 -9.45
CA LEU A 38 -8.25 3.73 -8.08
C LEU A 38 -8.86 4.96 -7.40
N VAL A 39 -9.69 4.74 -6.36
CA VAL A 39 -10.50 5.79 -5.72
C VAL A 39 -10.23 5.82 -4.22
N PRO A 40 -9.47 6.81 -3.69
CA PRO A 40 -9.28 6.98 -2.25
C PRO A 40 -10.54 7.50 -1.56
N GLY A 41 -10.55 7.52 -0.23
CA GLY A 41 -11.63 8.10 0.58
C GLY A 41 -11.76 9.62 0.46
N GLY A 42 -10.67 10.28 0.07
CA GLY A 42 -10.54 11.72 -0.11
C GLY A 42 -9.12 12.12 -0.48
N PRO A 43 -8.83 13.42 -0.61
CA PRO A 43 -7.49 13.91 -0.90
C PRO A 43 -6.60 13.70 0.33
N HIS A 44 -5.49 12.96 0.14
CA HIS A 44 -4.53 12.70 1.20
C HIS A 44 -3.17 12.29 0.59
N PRO A 45 -2.02 12.76 1.10
CA PRO A 45 -0.70 12.49 0.53
C PRO A 45 -0.31 11.01 0.50
N TYR A 46 -0.86 10.18 1.38
CA TYR A 46 -0.67 8.72 1.37
C TYR A 46 -0.99 8.08 0.00
N PHE A 47 -2.00 8.59 -0.70
CA PHE A 47 -2.44 8.05 -1.98
C PHE A 47 -1.71 8.63 -3.19
N ALA A 48 -0.76 9.55 -3.02
CA ALA A 48 -0.01 10.11 -4.14
C ALA A 48 0.71 9.02 -4.96
N ALA A 49 1.16 7.95 -4.31
CA ALA A 49 1.77 6.80 -4.98
C ALA A 49 0.80 6.02 -5.88
N TRP A 50 -0.52 6.17 -5.71
CA TRP A 50 -1.52 5.49 -6.54
C TRP A 50 -1.60 6.04 -7.97
N GLU A 51 -1.25 7.30 -8.18
CA GLU A 51 -1.19 7.88 -9.53
C GLU A 51 -0.14 7.17 -10.39
N GLN A 52 1.08 7.03 -9.87
CA GLN A 52 2.15 6.28 -10.54
C GLN A 52 1.80 4.80 -10.65
N ALA A 53 1.22 4.21 -9.60
CA ALA A 53 0.78 2.82 -9.58
C ALA A 53 -0.27 2.53 -10.69
N ALA A 54 -1.21 3.45 -10.90
CA ALA A 54 -2.20 3.35 -11.97
C ALA A 54 -1.56 3.37 -13.36
N ALA A 55 -0.62 4.31 -13.58
CA ALA A 55 0.09 4.43 -14.85
C ALA A 55 0.93 3.19 -15.16
N ASP A 56 1.65 2.67 -14.15
CA ASP A 56 2.48 1.47 -14.29
C ASP A 56 1.61 0.22 -14.50
N ALA A 57 0.53 0.05 -13.74
CA ALA A 57 -0.39 -1.08 -13.90
C ALA A 57 -1.02 -1.10 -15.30
N LYS A 58 -1.47 0.05 -15.79
CA LYS A 58 -1.98 0.20 -17.17
C LYS A 58 -0.97 -0.32 -18.19
N LYS A 59 0.28 0.10 -18.06
CA LYS A 59 1.35 -0.25 -19.00
C LYS A 59 1.76 -1.71 -18.89
N ASP A 60 2.03 -2.17 -17.67
CA ASP A 60 2.68 -3.47 -17.44
C ASP A 60 1.71 -4.63 -17.62
N PHE A 61 0.41 -4.42 -17.36
CA PHE A 61 -0.62 -5.45 -17.51
C PHE A 61 -1.48 -5.30 -18.77
N GLY A 62 -1.24 -4.25 -19.58
CA GLY A 62 -1.99 -4.02 -20.83
C GLY A 62 -3.47 -3.68 -20.60
N ILE A 63 -3.81 -3.03 -19.49
CA ILE A 63 -5.19 -2.63 -19.18
C ILE A 63 -5.53 -1.38 -19.99
N ALA A 64 -6.68 -1.34 -20.66
CA ALA A 64 -7.06 -0.24 -21.53
C ALA A 64 -7.09 1.11 -20.81
N THR A 65 -7.62 1.14 -19.57
CA THR A 65 -7.65 2.33 -18.74
C THR A 65 -7.43 1.97 -17.29
N VAL A 66 -6.48 2.65 -16.64
CA VAL A 66 -6.35 2.66 -15.18
C VAL A 66 -6.19 4.12 -14.76
N ASP A 67 -7.18 4.65 -14.07
CA ASP A 67 -7.21 6.05 -13.65
C ASP A 67 -7.15 6.16 -12.11
N TYR A 68 -6.44 7.18 -11.64
CA TYR A 68 -6.52 7.62 -10.26
C TYR A 68 -7.52 8.78 -10.16
N LYS A 69 -8.61 8.60 -9.40
CA LYS A 69 -9.72 9.56 -9.28
C LYS A 69 -9.99 9.85 -7.81
N VAL A 70 -9.88 11.11 -7.43
CA VAL A 70 -9.95 11.56 -6.03
C VAL A 70 -11.25 12.32 -5.79
N PRO A 71 -12.05 11.97 -4.75
CA PRO A 71 -13.15 12.80 -4.29
C PRO A 71 -12.63 14.18 -3.84
N ALA A 72 -13.45 15.23 -3.93
CA ALA A 72 -13.02 16.57 -3.55
C ALA A 72 -12.70 16.72 -2.06
N GLU A 73 -13.41 15.97 -1.20
CA GLU A 73 -13.23 15.97 0.24
C GLU A 73 -13.34 14.54 0.79
N TRP A 74 -12.83 14.31 2.00
CA TRP A 74 -12.99 13.05 2.72
C TRP A 74 -14.42 12.95 3.29
N LYS A 75 -15.37 12.65 2.42
CA LYS A 75 -16.78 12.48 2.76
C LYS A 75 -17.37 11.29 2.00
N LEU A 76 -18.08 10.42 2.71
CA LEU A 76 -18.66 9.20 2.13
C LEU A 76 -19.55 9.50 0.91
N ASN A 77 -20.45 10.51 0.99
CA ASN A 77 -21.33 10.87 -0.12
C ASN A 77 -20.56 11.27 -1.37
N GLN A 78 -19.46 12.02 -1.25
CA GLN A 78 -18.64 12.40 -2.40
C GLN A 78 -17.92 11.20 -3.03
N GLN A 79 -17.45 10.25 -2.21
CA GLN A 79 -16.86 9.01 -2.70
C GLN A 79 -17.91 8.16 -3.43
N THR A 80 -19.11 7.99 -2.86
CA THR A 80 -20.19 7.20 -3.48
C THR A 80 -20.67 7.81 -4.78
N GLU A 81 -20.85 9.14 -4.84
CA GLU A 81 -21.20 9.88 -6.06
C GLU A 81 -20.14 9.72 -7.14
N LEU A 82 -18.86 9.81 -6.78
CA LEU A 82 -17.76 9.59 -7.73
C LEU A 82 -17.77 8.17 -8.29
N LEU A 83 -17.91 7.16 -7.44
CA LEU A 83 -17.99 5.75 -7.87
C LEU A 83 -19.17 5.51 -8.81
N ALA A 84 -20.37 6.04 -8.49
CA ALA A 84 -21.54 5.93 -9.33
C ALA A 84 -21.36 6.65 -10.68
N SER A 85 -20.74 7.84 -10.68
CA SER A 85 -20.42 8.59 -11.91
C SER A 85 -19.45 7.82 -12.79
N LEU A 86 -18.39 7.22 -12.24
CA LEU A 86 -17.43 6.41 -12.99
C LEU A 86 -18.08 5.14 -13.53
N ALA A 87 -18.95 4.49 -12.75
CA ALA A 87 -19.73 3.34 -13.22
C ALA A 87 -20.58 3.69 -14.45
N ALA A 88 -21.26 4.83 -14.43
CA ALA A 88 -22.04 5.33 -15.56
C ALA A 88 -21.15 5.68 -16.79
N GLN A 89 -19.86 5.95 -16.60
CA GLN A 89 -18.87 6.18 -17.68
C GLN A 89 -18.27 4.88 -18.22
N GLY A 90 -18.74 3.71 -17.76
CA GLY A 90 -18.34 2.40 -18.23
C GLY A 90 -17.07 1.85 -17.55
N TYR A 91 -16.72 2.33 -16.36
CA TYR A 91 -15.71 1.66 -15.55
C TYR A 91 -16.27 0.31 -15.04
N SER A 92 -15.48 -0.74 -15.20
CA SER A 92 -15.85 -2.12 -14.87
C SER A 92 -15.24 -2.61 -13.56
N GLY A 93 -14.37 -1.82 -12.94
CA GLY A 93 -13.76 -2.19 -11.68
C GLY A 93 -13.17 -1.04 -10.89
N PHE A 94 -13.22 -1.16 -9.56
CA PHE A 94 -12.70 -0.16 -8.62
C PHE A 94 -11.80 -0.78 -7.56
N GLY A 95 -10.54 -0.32 -7.49
CA GLY A 95 -9.72 -0.41 -6.31
C GLY A 95 -9.97 0.84 -5.46
N PHE A 96 -10.42 0.70 -4.23
CA PHE A 96 -10.81 1.85 -3.42
C PHE A 96 -10.31 1.77 -1.98
N PHE A 97 -9.99 2.92 -1.39
CA PHE A 97 -9.87 3.03 0.06
C PHE A 97 -11.21 3.51 0.61
N PRO A 98 -11.87 2.81 1.54
CA PRO A 98 -13.17 3.24 2.04
C PRO A 98 -13.04 4.50 2.91
N GLY A 99 -13.73 5.57 2.53
CA GLY A 99 -13.82 6.79 3.35
C GLY A 99 -14.54 6.56 4.67
N ASP A 100 -15.47 5.57 4.66
CA ASP A 100 -16.15 4.98 5.81
C ASP A 100 -16.27 3.48 5.55
N GLY A 101 -15.66 2.65 6.40
CA GLY A 101 -15.55 1.20 6.16
C GLY A 101 -16.89 0.46 6.22
N ALA A 102 -17.86 0.92 6.99
CA ALA A 102 -19.19 0.34 7.07
C ALA A 102 -20.17 1.00 6.09
N GLY A 103 -20.13 2.33 6.02
CA GLY A 103 -21.05 3.13 5.22
C GLY A 103 -20.95 2.89 3.73
N ILE A 104 -19.77 2.52 3.23
CA ILE A 104 -19.55 2.26 1.79
C ILE A 104 -20.28 1.01 1.26
N ASN A 105 -20.67 0.08 2.14
CA ASN A 105 -21.16 -1.25 1.74
C ASN A 105 -22.44 -1.23 0.89
N ALA A 106 -23.33 -0.25 1.08
CA ALA A 106 -24.51 -0.10 0.23
C ALA A 106 -24.10 0.15 -1.23
N THR A 107 -23.18 1.07 -1.45
CA THR A 107 -22.64 1.38 -2.78
C THR A 107 -21.92 0.18 -3.40
N LEU A 108 -21.14 -0.57 -2.60
CA LEU A 108 -20.47 -1.78 -3.10
C LEU A 108 -21.46 -2.87 -3.53
N ALA A 109 -22.59 -3.01 -2.83
CA ALA A 109 -23.64 -3.95 -3.21
C ALA A 109 -24.32 -3.54 -4.53
N GLU A 110 -24.58 -2.25 -4.74
CA GLU A 110 -25.13 -1.69 -5.98
C GLU A 110 -24.18 -1.90 -7.15
N LEU A 111 -22.87 -1.59 -6.98
CA LEU A 111 -21.84 -1.79 -7.99
C LEU A 111 -21.74 -3.27 -8.40
N LYS A 112 -21.73 -4.18 -7.42
CA LYS A 112 -21.73 -5.63 -7.68
C LYS A 112 -22.98 -6.08 -8.43
N GLY A 113 -24.15 -5.54 -8.07
CA GLY A 113 -25.42 -5.77 -8.78
C GLY A 113 -25.37 -5.32 -10.24
N GLY A 114 -24.59 -4.28 -10.55
CA GLY A 114 -24.29 -3.79 -11.89
C GLY A 114 -23.14 -4.55 -12.60
N GLY A 115 -22.60 -5.62 -12.03
CA GLY A 115 -21.50 -6.40 -12.60
C GLY A 115 -20.11 -5.77 -12.47
N ILE A 116 -19.97 -4.75 -11.61
CA ILE A 116 -18.70 -4.05 -11.37
C ILE A 116 -17.94 -4.71 -10.24
N SER A 117 -16.69 -5.04 -10.49
CA SER A 117 -15.81 -5.66 -9.51
C SER A 117 -15.15 -4.61 -8.59
N THR A 118 -15.08 -4.90 -7.29
CA THR A 118 -14.47 -3.97 -6.32
C THR A 118 -13.50 -4.69 -5.38
N ALA A 119 -12.41 -4.02 -5.01
CA ALA A 119 -11.48 -4.45 -3.99
C ALA A 119 -11.10 -3.29 -3.07
N ALA A 120 -11.10 -3.52 -1.77
CA ALA A 120 -10.67 -2.53 -0.79
C ALA A 120 -9.12 -2.52 -0.72
N LEU A 121 -8.53 -1.33 -0.75
CA LEU A 121 -7.07 -1.13 -0.81
C LEU A 121 -6.63 -0.14 0.27
N GLY A 122 -5.59 -0.48 1.02
CA GLY A 122 -5.04 0.37 2.08
C GLY A 122 -5.87 0.44 3.36
N GLY A 123 -7.15 0.24 3.26
CA GLY A 123 -8.12 0.09 4.35
C GLY A 123 -9.24 -0.84 3.92
N CYS A 124 -9.92 -1.47 4.88
CA CYS A 124 -10.95 -2.47 4.60
C CYS A 124 -12.35 -1.90 4.76
N SER A 125 -13.27 -2.30 3.86
CA SER A 125 -14.69 -2.27 4.15
C SER A 125 -15.02 -3.36 5.18
N VAL A 126 -15.99 -3.05 6.07
CA VAL A 126 -16.35 -3.96 7.17
C VAL A 126 -17.34 -5.02 6.69
N ASP A 127 -17.11 -6.27 7.03
CA ASP A 127 -18.02 -7.37 6.70
C ASP A 127 -19.41 -7.20 7.39
N PRO A 128 -20.53 -7.55 6.72
CA PRO A 128 -20.60 -8.12 5.38
C PRO A 128 -20.37 -7.06 4.28
N THR A 129 -19.51 -7.37 3.33
CA THR A 129 -19.17 -6.48 2.22
C THR A 129 -19.25 -7.18 0.86
N ALA A 130 -19.51 -6.40 -0.20
CA ALA A 130 -19.45 -6.87 -1.59
C ALA A 130 -18.08 -6.71 -2.23
N ALA A 131 -17.10 -6.10 -1.56
CA ALA A 131 -15.72 -6.07 -2.02
C ALA A 131 -15.14 -7.50 -2.06
N ALA A 132 -14.41 -7.82 -3.12
CA ALA A 132 -13.86 -9.15 -3.33
C ALA A 132 -12.83 -9.55 -2.26
N PHE A 133 -12.04 -8.57 -1.83
CA PHE A 133 -11.01 -8.70 -0.79
C PHE A 133 -10.58 -7.32 -0.26
N CYS A 134 -9.79 -7.33 0.80
CA CYS A 134 -9.05 -6.17 1.29
C CYS A 134 -7.55 -6.43 1.15
N PHE A 135 -6.84 -5.61 0.38
CA PHE A 135 -5.39 -5.62 0.26
C PHE A 135 -4.80 -4.38 0.93
N ALA A 136 -4.35 -4.53 2.15
CA ALA A 136 -3.95 -3.43 3.01
C ALA A 136 -2.84 -3.85 3.97
N THR A 137 -2.27 -2.89 4.67
CA THR A 137 -1.39 -3.16 5.81
C THR A 137 -2.25 -3.45 7.04
N ASP A 138 -1.94 -4.47 7.81
CA ASP A 138 -2.63 -4.75 9.08
C ASP A 138 -2.35 -3.60 10.09
N PRO A 139 -3.34 -2.74 10.39
CA PRO A 139 -3.12 -1.56 11.20
C PRO A 139 -2.81 -1.89 12.67
N PHE A 140 -3.38 -2.97 13.20
CA PHE A 140 -3.09 -3.42 14.56
C PHE A 140 -1.64 -3.91 14.68
N ASN A 141 -1.24 -4.84 13.81
CA ASN A 141 0.10 -5.44 13.88
C ASN A 141 1.19 -4.40 13.56
N THR A 142 0.95 -3.54 12.58
CA THR A 142 1.91 -2.49 12.20
C THR A 142 2.15 -1.50 13.34
N SER A 143 1.08 -1.06 14.02
CA SER A 143 1.17 -0.14 15.15
C SER A 143 1.78 -0.80 16.37
N TYR A 144 1.49 -2.07 16.61
CA TYR A 144 2.16 -2.88 17.63
C TYR A 144 3.68 -2.95 17.37
N ILE A 145 4.11 -3.23 16.15
CA ILE A 145 5.53 -3.24 15.77
C ILE A 145 6.16 -1.85 15.99
N GLY A 146 5.49 -0.78 15.56
CA GLY A 146 5.96 0.59 15.75
C GLY A 146 6.16 0.95 17.21
N ALA A 147 5.18 0.63 18.05
CA ALA A 147 5.27 0.86 19.48
C ALA A 147 6.37 0.01 20.15
N LYS A 148 6.51 -1.28 19.77
CA LYS A 148 7.62 -2.13 20.25
C LYS A 148 8.98 -1.54 19.91
N LYS A 149 9.14 -0.98 18.71
CA LYS A 149 10.40 -0.33 18.29
C LYS A 149 10.66 0.97 19.04
N ALA A 150 9.63 1.77 19.33
CA ALA A 150 9.78 2.94 20.19
C ALA A 150 10.18 2.54 21.61
N ILE A 151 9.51 1.55 22.19
CA ILE A 151 9.82 1.00 23.51
C ILE A 151 11.26 0.45 23.60
N GLU A 152 11.70 -0.29 22.59
CA GLU A 152 13.07 -0.78 22.46
C GLU A 152 14.07 0.37 22.47
N ALA A 153 13.83 1.40 21.66
CA ALA A 153 14.68 2.59 21.56
C ALA A 153 14.73 3.41 22.85
N MET A 154 13.65 3.40 23.65
CA MET A 154 13.58 3.99 24.99
C MET A 154 14.35 3.19 26.07
N GLY A 155 14.85 1.99 25.75
CA GLY A 155 15.46 1.09 26.72
C GLY A 155 14.45 0.34 27.59
N GLY A 156 13.22 0.14 27.10
CA GLY A 156 12.18 -0.69 27.71
C GLY A 156 11.43 -0.05 28.88
N LYS A 157 11.61 1.24 29.16
CA LYS A 157 10.97 1.96 30.28
C LYS A 157 10.71 3.42 29.95
N GLY A 158 9.82 4.07 30.71
CA GLY A 158 9.53 5.50 30.59
C GLY A 158 8.14 5.78 30.08
N ASN A 159 7.93 6.98 29.54
CA ASN A 159 6.63 7.46 29.08
C ASN A 159 6.57 7.50 27.54
N LEU A 160 5.63 6.76 26.98
CA LEU A 160 5.33 6.74 25.54
C LEU A 160 4.12 7.64 25.26
N VAL A 161 4.17 8.38 24.15
CA VAL A 161 3.00 9.06 23.56
C VAL A 161 2.67 8.39 22.24
N HIS A 162 1.39 8.12 22.03
CA HIS A 162 0.84 7.69 20.76
C HIS A 162 0.16 8.87 20.04
N LEU A 163 0.51 9.09 18.77
CA LEU A 163 -0.08 10.08 17.90
C LEU A 163 -0.75 9.34 16.74
N THR A 164 -2.03 9.61 16.48
CA THR A 164 -2.78 8.80 15.51
C THR A 164 -3.70 9.64 14.62
N GLY A 165 -4.25 9.00 13.60
CA GLY A 165 -5.04 9.59 12.56
C GLY A 165 -6.43 10.04 12.99
N MET A 166 -7.28 10.22 11.99
CA MET A 166 -8.67 10.62 12.17
C MET A 166 -9.47 9.50 12.84
N LEU A 167 -10.30 9.82 13.83
CA LEU A 167 -11.16 8.84 14.52
C LEU A 167 -12.21 8.20 13.60
N ILE A 168 -12.56 8.88 12.51
CA ILE A 168 -13.48 8.34 11.49
C ILE A 168 -12.83 7.22 10.64
N ASP A 169 -11.50 7.18 10.55
CA ASP A 169 -10.79 6.08 9.89
C ASP A 169 -10.84 4.83 10.77
N THR A 170 -11.46 3.77 10.27
CA THR A 170 -11.59 2.48 10.98
C THR A 170 -10.25 1.86 11.37
N ASN A 171 -9.16 2.22 10.69
CA ASN A 171 -7.83 1.79 11.05
C ASN A 171 -7.35 2.41 12.37
N THR A 172 -7.82 3.61 12.73
CA THR A 172 -7.36 4.33 13.92
C THR A 172 -7.59 3.54 15.21
N THR A 173 -8.77 2.98 15.40
CA THR A 173 -9.06 2.13 16.55
C THR A 173 -8.16 0.90 16.64
N LEU A 174 -7.88 0.25 15.52
CA LEU A 174 -6.97 -0.90 15.49
C LEU A 174 -5.53 -0.49 15.80
N ARG A 175 -5.11 0.69 15.33
CA ARG A 175 -3.78 1.25 15.66
C ARG A 175 -3.63 1.54 17.14
N GLU A 176 -4.65 2.11 17.78
CA GLU A 176 -4.68 2.33 19.23
C GLU A 176 -4.54 1.02 20.02
N GLN A 177 -5.30 0.00 19.63
CA GLN A 177 -5.22 -1.32 20.26
C GLN A 177 -3.84 -1.96 20.10
N GLY A 178 -3.19 -1.83 18.92
CA GLY A 178 -1.85 -2.34 18.70
C GLY A 178 -0.81 -1.67 19.60
N VAL A 179 -0.85 -0.35 19.70
CA VAL A 179 0.03 0.41 20.59
C VAL A 179 -0.20 0.03 22.06
N GLN A 180 -1.48 -0.02 22.50
CA GLN A 180 -1.84 -0.39 23.85
C GLN A 180 -1.31 -1.79 24.23
N LYS A 181 -1.47 -2.78 23.32
CA LYS A 181 -0.93 -4.13 23.53
C LYS A 181 0.58 -4.10 23.75
N ALA A 182 1.33 -3.34 22.95
CA ALA A 182 2.79 -3.25 23.11
C ALA A 182 3.18 -2.65 24.46
N VAL A 183 2.44 -1.67 24.94
CA VAL A 183 2.65 -1.06 26.27
C VAL A 183 2.31 -2.04 27.39
N ASP A 184 1.17 -2.74 27.32
CA ASP A 184 0.73 -3.70 28.32
C ASP A 184 1.74 -4.83 28.55
N GLU A 185 2.40 -5.28 27.48
CA GLU A 185 3.46 -6.30 27.53
C GLU A 185 4.68 -5.88 28.36
N THR A 186 4.88 -4.58 28.60
CA THR A 186 5.95 -4.07 29.47
C THR A 186 5.67 -4.23 30.96
N LYS A 187 4.44 -4.68 31.32
CA LYS A 187 4.01 -4.88 32.73
C LYS A 187 4.22 -3.64 33.61
N GLY A 188 3.98 -2.46 33.02
CA GLY A 188 4.08 -1.16 33.72
C GLY A 188 5.45 -0.50 33.67
N ALA A 189 6.46 -1.10 33.06
CA ALA A 189 7.76 -0.44 32.84
C ALA A 189 7.67 0.76 31.90
N VAL A 190 6.76 0.68 30.89
CA VAL A 190 6.40 1.81 30.03
C VAL A 190 4.96 2.22 30.33
N LYS A 191 4.73 3.52 30.42
CA LYS A 191 3.38 4.11 30.57
C LYS A 191 2.97 4.80 29.27
N LEU A 192 1.77 4.50 28.78
CA LEU A 192 1.14 5.30 27.74
C LEU A 192 0.63 6.60 28.38
N LEU A 193 1.42 7.67 28.21
CA LEU A 193 1.13 8.96 28.80
C LEU A 193 -0.12 9.61 28.19
N GLN A 194 -0.28 9.45 26.88
CA GLN A 194 -1.41 10.00 26.13
C GLN A 194 -1.49 9.34 24.74
N THR A 195 -2.73 9.13 24.27
CA THR A 195 -3.03 8.97 22.83
C THR A 195 -3.65 10.28 22.35
N LEU A 196 -3.09 10.86 21.28
CA LEU A 196 -3.55 12.09 20.66
C LEU A 196 -4.05 11.76 19.25
N ALA A 197 -5.36 11.76 19.07
CA ALA A 197 -6.03 11.47 17.81
C ALA A 197 -6.38 12.75 17.01
N ASP A 198 -6.90 12.55 15.79
CA ASP A 198 -7.25 13.63 14.85
C ASP A 198 -6.07 14.58 14.58
N THR A 199 -4.90 14.00 14.32
CA THR A 199 -3.68 14.74 14.00
C THR A 199 -3.20 14.51 12.55
N ASP A 200 -4.01 13.83 11.72
CA ASP A 200 -3.66 13.49 10.34
C ASP A 200 -4.19 14.53 9.32
N GLU A 201 -4.33 15.75 9.78
CA GLU A 201 -4.52 16.95 8.98
C GLU A 201 -3.49 18.00 9.39
N GLN A 202 -2.98 18.81 8.43
CA GLN A 202 -1.83 19.67 8.65
C GLN A 202 -2.06 20.66 9.80
N GLU A 203 -3.18 21.40 9.78
CA GLU A 203 -3.46 22.44 10.78
C GLU A 203 -3.73 21.83 12.16
N ALA A 204 -4.57 20.81 12.22
CA ALA A 204 -4.89 20.11 13.47
C ALA A 204 -3.66 19.43 14.07
N GLY A 205 -2.84 18.79 13.22
CA GLY A 205 -1.58 18.18 13.61
C GLY A 205 -0.60 19.21 14.19
N ASP A 206 -0.36 20.32 13.47
CA ASP A 206 0.55 21.38 13.92
C ASP A 206 0.11 21.95 15.27
N GLN A 207 -1.16 22.26 15.45
CA GLN A 207 -1.70 22.80 16.70
C GLN A 207 -1.55 21.81 17.86
N LYS A 208 -2.07 20.60 17.70
CA LYS A 208 -2.16 19.61 18.79
C LYS A 208 -0.78 19.07 19.19
N ILE A 209 0.09 18.77 18.20
CA ILE A 209 1.41 18.18 18.47
C ILE A 209 2.34 19.22 19.08
N ASN A 210 2.35 20.46 18.58
CA ASN A 210 3.18 21.50 19.17
C ASN A 210 2.71 21.90 20.59
N ALA A 211 1.38 21.93 20.83
CA ALA A 211 0.86 22.14 22.19
C ALA A 211 1.27 21.02 23.14
N LEU A 212 1.21 19.76 22.71
CA LEU A 212 1.69 18.61 23.50
C LEU A 212 3.17 18.74 23.85
N LEU A 213 4.01 19.02 22.86
CA LEU A 213 5.45 19.16 23.07
C LEU A 213 5.78 20.36 23.99
N ALA A 214 5.11 21.50 23.81
CA ALA A 214 5.30 22.66 24.67
C ALA A 214 4.95 22.36 26.14
N ALA A 215 3.89 21.60 26.38
CA ALA A 215 3.41 21.29 27.74
C ALA A 215 4.12 20.11 28.41
N LYS A 216 4.58 19.09 27.67
CA LYS A 216 4.96 17.81 28.23
C LYS A 216 6.27 17.22 27.72
N LYS A 217 7.03 17.89 26.82
CA LYS A 217 8.23 17.29 26.19
C LYS A 217 9.19 16.65 27.18
N ASP A 218 9.37 17.29 28.36
CA ASP A 218 10.31 16.81 29.38
C ASP A 218 9.84 15.53 30.10
N GLN A 219 8.55 15.17 29.96
CA GLN A 219 7.96 13.94 30.50
C GLN A 219 7.93 12.82 29.45
N ILE A 220 8.22 13.11 28.18
CA ILE A 220 8.12 12.17 27.07
C ILE A 220 9.48 11.53 26.80
N ASP A 221 9.57 10.22 26.88
CA ASP A 221 10.78 9.45 26.54
C ASP A 221 10.71 8.88 25.12
N GLY A 222 9.51 8.53 24.66
CA GLY A 222 9.27 8.05 23.30
C GLY A 222 7.95 8.49 22.72
N MET A 223 7.88 8.45 21.40
CA MET A 223 6.67 8.72 20.65
C MET A 223 6.53 7.69 19.52
N VAL A 224 5.29 7.36 19.17
CA VAL A 224 4.95 6.62 17.97
C VAL A 224 3.82 7.34 17.26
N ALA A 225 4.04 7.70 15.99
CA ALA A 225 2.96 8.17 15.12
C ALA A 225 2.51 7.04 14.21
N THR A 226 1.20 6.91 14.02
CA THR A 226 0.62 5.82 13.22
C THR A 226 -0.19 6.33 12.03
N ALA A 227 0.05 7.58 11.62
CA ALA A 227 -0.57 8.22 10.47
C ALA A 227 0.45 9.10 9.72
N TYR A 228 0.14 9.48 8.47
CA TYR A 228 1.09 10.10 7.55
C TYR A 228 1.43 11.54 7.96
N ILE A 229 0.45 12.45 7.93
CA ILE A 229 0.65 13.88 8.25
C ILE A 229 1.13 14.04 9.69
N THR A 230 0.56 13.25 10.61
CA THR A 230 0.99 13.13 12.00
C THR A 230 2.51 12.90 12.12
N SER A 231 3.04 11.97 11.34
CA SER A 231 4.47 11.64 11.31
C SER A 231 5.32 12.78 10.76
N VAL A 232 4.85 13.44 9.69
CA VAL A 232 5.50 14.59 9.06
C VAL A 232 5.58 15.76 10.05
N VAL A 233 4.45 16.13 10.65
CA VAL A 233 4.38 17.23 11.63
C VAL A 233 5.27 16.94 12.84
N THR A 234 5.20 15.73 13.41
CA THR A 234 6.03 15.37 14.55
C THR A 234 7.52 15.45 14.22
N SER A 235 7.92 14.99 13.03
CA SER A 235 9.31 15.07 12.58
C SER A 235 9.80 16.51 12.46
N LYS A 236 8.98 17.41 11.90
CA LYS A 236 9.27 18.86 11.84
C LYS A 236 9.41 19.45 13.24
N SER A 237 8.46 19.16 14.13
CA SER A 237 8.43 19.72 15.48
C SER A 237 9.63 19.26 16.31
N LEU A 238 10.01 17.99 16.25
CA LEU A 238 11.21 17.49 16.94
C LEU A 238 12.49 18.12 16.40
N ARG A 239 12.62 18.30 15.09
CA ARG A 239 13.77 19.03 14.50
C ARG A 239 13.82 20.48 14.97
N ALA A 240 12.67 21.16 15.04
CA ALA A 240 12.59 22.55 15.48
C ALA A 240 12.98 22.73 16.96
N THR A 241 12.67 21.76 17.81
CA THR A 241 13.08 21.80 19.23
C THR A 241 14.56 21.53 19.44
N GLY A 242 15.25 20.92 18.48
CA GLY A 242 16.64 20.47 18.60
C GLY A 242 16.86 19.31 19.59
N ASP A 243 15.80 18.75 20.15
CA ASP A 243 15.86 17.69 21.19
C ASP A 243 15.84 16.29 20.52
N LYS A 244 16.96 15.57 20.61
CA LYS A 244 17.12 14.20 20.12
C LYS A 244 16.88 13.13 21.20
N ARG A 245 16.46 13.53 22.40
CA ARG A 245 16.24 12.64 23.53
C ARG A 245 15.02 11.75 23.30
N ILE A 246 13.94 12.32 22.76
CA ILE A 246 12.69 11.61 22.50
C ILE A 246 12.91 10.60 21.36
N LYS A 247 12.65 9.33 21.64
CA LYS A 247 12.75 8.25 20.67
C LYS A 247 11.48 8.15 19.85
N PHE A 248 11.55 8.55 18.58
CA PHE A 248 10.38 8.66 17.74
C PHE A 248 10.38 7.61 16.60
N ILE A 249 9.30 6.84 16.52
CA ILE A 249 8.99 5.97 15.36
C ILE A 249 7.86 6.62 14.59
N ALA A 250 8.15 6.93 13.33
CA ALA A 250 7.21 7.52 12.37
C ALA A 250 6.55 6.44 11.51
N PHE A 251 5.56 6.83 10.71
CA PHE A 251 4.97 6.03 9.65
C PHE A 251 5.14 6.76 8.31
N ASN A 252 5.33 5.95 7.24
CA ASN A 252 5.54 6.33 5.86
C ASN A 252 6.93 6.98 5.60
N ASP A 253 7.16 7.36 4.35
CA ASP A 253 8.47 7.72 3.82
C ASP A 253 8.53 9.11 3.19
N ASP A 254 7.75 10.04 3.76
CA ASP A 254 7.86 11.45 3.38
C ASP A 254 9.33 11.93 3.49
N PRO A 255 9.83 12.72 2.52
CA PRO A 255 11.20 13.24 2.56
C PRO A 255 11.57 13.90 3.89
N ILE A 256 10.61 14.58 4.54
CA ILE A 256 10.82 15.23 5.85
C ILE A 256 11.14 14.21 6.95
N ILE A 257 10.46 13.06 6.92
CA ILE A 257 10.69 11.97 7.86
C ILE A 257 12.07 11.34 7.59
N LEU A 258 12.37 11.06 6.31
CA LEU A 258 13.65 10.45 5.92
C LEU A 258 14.84 11.36 6.26
N ASP A 259 14.73 12.66 6.05
CA ASP A 259 15.76 13.60 6.43
C ASP A 259 15.89 13.71 7.96
N ALA A 260 14.78 13.66 8.70
CA ALA A 260 14.82 13.64 10.17
C ALA A 260 15.46 12.36 10.74
N ILE A 261 15.38 11.23 10.03
CA ILE A 261 16.13 10.00 10.36
C ILE A 261 17.63 10.24 10.17
N LYS A 262 18.05 10.79 9.02
CA LYS A 262 19.46 11.11 8.74
C LYS A 262 20.04 12.06 9.77
N ASP A 263 19.25 13.05 10.18
CA ASP A 263 19.63 14.05 11.18
C ASP A 263 19.58 13.53 12.64
N GLY A 264 19.03 12.33 12.85
CA GLY A 264 18.95 11.66 14.15
C GLY A 264 17.84 12.16 15.09
N PHE A 265 16.82 12.87 14.57
CA PHE A 265 15.61 13.27 15.31
C PHE A 265 14.50 12.22 15.27
N VAL A 266 14.50 11.37 14.25
CA VAL A 266 13.60 10.24 14.10
C VAL A 266 14.40 8.96 14.18
N THR A 267 13.99 8.03 15.02
CA THR A 267 14.69 6.76 15.25
C THR A 267 14.53 5.80 14.07
N GLY A 268 13.35 5.85 13.43
CA GLY A 268 13.00 5.08 12.27
C GLY A 268 11.56 5.32 11.86
N THR A 269 11.17 4.76 10.73
CA THR A 269 9.81 4.83 10.21
C THR A 269 9.33 3.47 9.72
N ILE A 270 8.03 3.23 9.77
CA ILE A 270 7.40 2.08 9.16
C ILE A 270 6.82 2.53 7.82
N VAL A 271 7.37 2.02 6.73
CA VAL A 271 6.91 2.31 5.37
C VAL A 271 5.90 1.25 4.96
N GLN A 272 4.69 1.70 4.65
CA GLN A 272 3.62 0.89 4.10
C GLN A 272 3.75 0.81 2.58
N ASN A 273 3.24 -0.27 1.99
CA ASN A 273 3.33 -0.49 0.54
C ASN A 273 2.19 0.20 -0.23
N ALA A 274 2.06 1.53 -0.09
CA ALA A 274 1.00 2.29 -0.76
C ALA A 274 1.02 2.13 -2.28
N TYR A 275 2.21 2.18 -2.90
CA TYR A 275 2.37 1.92 -4.33
C TYR A 275 1.87 0.52 -4.71
N GLY A 276 2.29 -0.53 -3.98
CA GLY A 276 1.87 -1.91 -4.24
C GLY A 276 0.37 -2.11 -4.07
N GLN A 277 -0.27 -1.41 -3.13
CA GLN A 277 -1.72 -1.44 -2.97
C GLN A 277 -2.43 -0.97 -4.25
N GLY A 278 -2.01 0.16 -4.83
CA GLY A 278 -2.57 0.65 -6.09
C GLY A 278 -2.23 -0.25 -7.28
N TYR A 279 -0.96 -0.62 -7.43
CA TYR A 279 -0.44 -1.40 -8.57
C TYR A 279 -1.03 -2.81 -8.64
N ILE A 280 -0.96 -3.56 -7.54
CA ILE A 280 -1.52 -4.93 -7.45
C ILE A 280 -3.04 -4.87 -7.39
N GLY A 281 -3.60 -3.85 -6.73
CA GLY A 281 -5.05 -3.64 -6.67
C GLY A 281 -5.66 -3.45 -8.05
N ALA A 282 -5.07 -2.60 -8.90
CA ALA A 282 -5.51 -2.41 -10.27
C ALA A 282 -5.44 -3.71 -11.08
N TYR A 283 -4.32 -4.45 -11.00
CA TYR A 283 -4.15 -5.76 -11.62
C TYR A 283 -5.22 -6.76 -11.18
N ALA A 284 -5.44 -6.88 -9.89
CA ALA A 284 -6.38 -7.84 -9.33
C ALA A 284 -7.84 -7.51 -9.71
N VAL A 285 -8.19 -6.22 -9.68
CA VAL A 285 -9.53 -5.76 -10.07
C VAL A 285 -9.78 -5.98 -11.58
N ASP A 286 -8.77 -5.77 -12.41
CA ASP A 286 -8.85 -6.07 -13.84
C ASP A 286 -9.13 -7.57 -14.10
N LEU A 287 -8.43 -8.47 -13.40
CA LEU A 287 -8.67 -9.91 -13.51
C LEU A 287 -10.08 -10.33 -13.05
N LEU A 288 -10.66 -9.62 -12.09
CA LEU A 288 -12.03 -9.86 -11.60
C LEU A 288 -13.10 -9.24 -12.51
N ALA A 289 -12.78 -8.18 -13.24
CA ALA A 289 -13.70 -7.49 -14.12
C ALA A 289 -14.18 -8.44 -15.24
N GLY A 290 -15.45 -8.34 -15.59
CA GLY A 290 -16.05 -9.23 -16.60
C GLY A 290 -16.24 -10.68 -16.16
N GLY A 291 -15.89 -11.05 -14.92
CA GLY A 291 -16.13 -12.39 -14.35
C GLY A 291 -15.25 -13.51 -14.92
N ALA A 292 -14.14 -13.18 -15.58
CA ALA A 292 -13.15 -14.15 -16.07
C ALA A 292 -12.45 -14.86 -14.90
N CYS A 293 -12.20 -14.14 -13.80
CA CYS A 293 -11.67 -14.68 -12.56
C CYS A 293 -12.60 -14.43 -11.38
N THR A 294 -12.52 -15.28 -10.36
CA THR A 294 -13.21 -15.15 -9.08
C THR A 294 -12.22 -15.41 -7.94
N THR A 295 -12.50 -14.93 -6.75
CA THR A 295 -11.69 -15.24 -5.56
C THR A 295 -11.83 -16.71 -5.18
N LYS A 296 -10.72 -17.35 -4.78
CA LYS A 296 -10.73 -18.73 -4.25
C LYS A 296 -11.31 -18.75 -2.85
N ALA A 297 -12.17 -19.70 -2.55
CA ALA A 297 -12.71 -19.88 -1.20
C ALA A 297 -11.64 -20.35 -0.19
N ASP A 298 -10.69 -21.14 -0.64
CA ASP A 298 -9.61 -21.77 0.13
C ASP A 298 -8.25 -21.03 0.03
N ALA A 299 -8.23 -19.80 -0.49
CA ALA A 299 -7.01 -18.98 -0.48
C ALA A 299 -6.57 -18.70 0.97
N PRO A 300 -5.28 -18.38 1.18
CA PRO A 300 -4.73 -18.13 2.52
C PRO A 300 -5.17 -16.74 3.06
N TRP A 301 -6.48 -16.57 3.18
CA TRP A 301 -7.07 -15.35 3.71
C TRP A 301 -6.72 -15.14 5.18
N ILE A 302 -6.33 -13.93 5.51
CA ILE A 302 -6.17 -13.53 6.91
C ILE A 302 -7.55 -13.03 7.40
N VAL A 303 -7.95 -13.50 8.57
CA VAL A 303 -9.17 -13.02 9.24
C VAL A 303 -8.80 -11.90 10.18
N THR A 304 -9.40 -10.73 9.95
CA THR A 304 -9.26 -9.54 10.79
C THR A 304 -10.61 -9.17 11.43
N PRO A 305 -10.64 -8.23 12.39
CA PRO A 305 -11.92 -7.73 12.91
C PRO A 305 -12.81 -7.06 11.85
N GLN A 306 -12.23 -6.60 10.75
CA GLN A 306 -12.94 -5.89 9.69
C GLN A 306 -13.42 -6.83 8.58
N THR A 307 -12.63 -7.82 8.21
CA THR A 307 -12.95 -8.71 7.09
C THR A 307 -12.33 -10.09 7.22
N LYS A 308 -12.97 -11.07 6.56
CA LYS A 308 -12.46 -12.45 6.44
C LYS A 308 -11.56 -12.65 5.23
N HIS A 309 -11.48 -11.68 4.32
CA HIS A 309 -10.71 -11.76 3.07
C HIS A 309 -9.61 -10.71 3.02
N PHE A 310 -8.75 -10.70 4.04
CA PHE A 310 -7.63 -9.78 4.14
C PHE A 310 -6.36 -10.38 3.54
N ILE A 311 -5.60 -9.55 2.81
CA ILE A 311 -4.27 -9.82 2.26
C ILE A 311 -3.34 -8.73 2.77
N ASP A 312 -2.23 -9.11 3.42
CA ASP A 312 -1.24 -8.15 3.90
C ASP A 312 -0.40 -7.61 2.73
N SER A 313 -0.39 -6.29 2.58
CA SER A 313 0.39 -5.57 1.58
C SER A 313 1.86 -5.38 1.96
N VAL A 314 2.27 -5.84 3.11
CA VAL A 314 3.58 -5.78 3.77
C VAL A 314 4.03 -4.38 4.17
N ILE A 315 5.02 -4.34 5.04
CA ILE A 315 5.70 -3.13 5.51
C ILE A 315 7.22 -3.31 5.45
N ILE A 316 7.95 -2.20 5.47
CA ILE A 316 9.39 -2.18 5.74
C ILE A 316 9.66 -1.24 6.93
N LEU A 317 10.41 -1.71 7.91
CA LEU A 317 10.96 -0.84 8.94
C LEU A 317 12.24 -0.18 8.40
N VAL A 318 12.23 1.15 8.31
CA VAL A 318 13.32 1.96 7.77
C VAL A 318 14.01 2.72 8.90
N GLY A 319 15.31 2.64 8.93
CA GLY A 319 16.19 3.37 9.84
C GLY A 319 17.50 3.75 9.17
N PRO A 320 18.49 4.28 9.91
CA PRO A 320 19.77 4.71 9.34
C PRO A 320 20.49 3.63 8.53
N ALA A 321 20.31 2.36 8.88
CA ALA A 321 21.03 1.24 8.28
C ALA A 321 20.53 0.90 6.85
N ASN A 322 19.25 1.13 6.54
CA ASN A 322 18.64 0.72 5.28
C ASN A 322 17.90 1.83 4.54
N ILE A 323 18.00 3.07 4.98
CA ILE A 323 17.32 4.22 4.37
C ILE A 323 17.69 4.43 2.89
N ALA A 324 18.85 3.95 2.46
CA ALA A 324 19.30 4.05 1.07
C ALA A 324 18.75 2.93 0.18
N THR A 325 18.31 1.80 0.75
CA THR A 325 17.95 0.58 0.00
C THR A 325 16.49 0.18 0.11
N TYR A 326 15.75 0.66 1.13
CA TYR A 326 14.39 0.21 1.42
C TYR A 326 13.43 0.29 0.22
N GLY A 327 13.60 1.30 -0.64
CA GLY A 327 12.74 1.46 -1.82
C GLY A 327 12.91 0.33 -2.84
N ALA A 328 14.15 -0.16 -3.03
CA ALA A 328 14.41 -1.33 -3.86
C ALA A 328 13.83 -2.61 -3.24
N ASP A 329 13.95 -2.75 -1.91
CA ASP A 329 13.41 -3.87 -1.16
C ASP A 329 11.87 -3.89 -1.24
N LEU A 330 11.22 -2.73 -1.08
CA LEU A 330 9.77 -2.60 -1.19
C LEU A 330 9.27 -2.94 -2.61
N LYS A 331 10.00 -2.49 -3.64
CA LYS A 331 9.70 -2.83 -5.03
C LYS A 331 9.82 -4.33 -5.29
N ALA A 332 10.85 -4.96 -4.77
CA ALA A 332 11.05 -6.42 -4.88
C ALA A 332 9.91 -7.20 -4.19
N LEU A 333 9.49 -6.77 -2.99
CA LEU A 333 8.35 -7.35 -2.28
C LEU A 333 7.04 -7.17 -3.06
N THR A 334 6.80 -5.99 -3.62
CA THR A 334 5.63 -5.71 -4.46
C THR A 334 5.58 -6.65 -5.66
N HIS A 335 6.70 -6.80 -6.37
CA HIS A 335 6.78 -7.71 -7.51
C HIS A 335 6.54 -9.18 -7.11
N LYS A 336 7.10 -9.62 -5.99
CA LYS A 336 6.87 -10.97 -5.46
C LYS A 336 5.39 -11.23 -5.18
N ILE A 337 4.70 -10.29 -4.53
CA ILE A 337 3.28 -10.41 -4.23
C ILE A 337 2.48 -10.43 -5.55
N GLN A 338 2.76 -9.51 -6.47
CA GLN A 338 2.05 -9.41 -7.75
C GLN A 338 2.17 -10.69 -8.57
N THR A 339 3.37 -11.25 -8.68
CA THR A 339 3.62 -12.48 -9.46
C THR A 339 2.85 -13.67 -8.89
N ALA A 340 2.74 -13.77 -7.56
CA ALA A 340 2.01 -14.86 -6.90
C ALA A 340 0.49 -14.64 -6.81
N PHE A 341 0.01 -13.40 -6.98
CA PHE A 341 -1.34 -12.98 -6.61
C PHE A 341 -2.42 -13.83 -7.28
N LYS A 342 -2.37 -13.92 -8.62
CA LYS A 342 -3.37 -14.63 -9.41
C LYS A 342 -3.50 -16.09 -8.96
N ASP A 343 -2.38 -16.79 -8.91
CA ASP A 343 -2.37 -18.23 -8.59
C ASP A 343 -2.70 -18.50 -7.13
N THR A 344 -2.44 -17.55 -6.24
CA THR A 344 -2.72 -17.69 -4.80
C THR A 344 -4.18 -17.42 -4.48
N TYR A 345 -4.75 -16.34 -5.02
CA TYR A 345 -6.03 -15.81 -4.56
C TYR A 345 -7.18 -15.95 -5.55
N LEU A 346 -6.90 -16.21 -6.84
CA LEU A 346 -7.92 -16.23 -7.88
C LEU A 346 -8.03 -17.58 -8.59
N THR A 347 -9.25 -17.94 -8.99
CA THR A 347 -9.55 -18.99 -9.96
C THR A 347 -10.01 -18.31 -11.24
N CYS A 348 -9.32 -18.55 -12.35
CA CYS A 348 -9.64 -18.00 -13.66
C CYS A 348 -10.07 -19.12 -14.61
N LYS A 349 -11.05 -18.81 -15.48
CA LYS A 349 -11.57 -19.72 -16.52
C LYS A 349 -10.58 -19.85 -17.66
#